data_c4e01b4f16f3ca509791046a7567efc2
#
_entry.id   c4e01b4f16f3ca509791046a7567efc2
#
_cell.length_a   1.000
_cell.length_b   1.000
_cell.length_c   1.000
_cell.angle_alpha   90.00
_cell.angle_beta   90.00
_cell.angle_gamma   90.00
#
_symmetry.space_group_name_H-M   'P 1'
#
loop_
_entity.id
_entity.type
_entity.pdbx_description
1 polymer ?
#
loop_
_entity_poly.entity_id
_entity_poly.type
_entity_poly.pdbx_seq_one_letter_code
_entity_poly.pdbx_strand_id
1 'polypeptide(L)'
;MKTYDVVIVGAGGAGMAAALNASRGGDLSVAVLTKVFPTRSHTGAAQGGMNAALGYRDETDSIESHFYDTVKGSDFLADQDAVEFFVSGMPELVLELEGMGVPYSRDEQGRIAQRPFGGASHPRCCYSADKTGHVVLHALYEKFLREYFRRHHPAIRVSAK
;
A
#
# COMPACT_ATOMS: atom_id res chain seq x y z
N MET A 1 -12.08 26.67 -17.40
CA MET A 1 -12.42 25.40 -16.75
C MET A 1 -11.21 24.49 -16.92
N LYS A 2 -10.69 23.84 -15.86
CA LYS A 2 -9.61 22.88 -16.00
C LYS A 2 -10.22 21.51 -16.26
N THR A 3 -9.70 20.78 -17.23
CA THR A 3 -10.13 19.41 -17.57
C THR A 3 -9.01 18.44 -17.24
N TYR A 4 -9.38 17.24 -16.82
CA TYR A 4 -8.45 16.16 -16.50
C TYR A 4 -8.98 14.86 -17.10
N ASP A 5 -8.08 13.94 -17.48
CA ASP A 5 -8.45 12.62 -18.00
C ASP A 5 -8.96 11.72 -16.86
N VAL A 6 -8.38 11.86 -15.67
CA VAL A 6 -8.75 11.10 -14.49
C VAL A 6 -8.93 12.02 -13.28
N VAL A 7 -10.05 11.87 -12.59
CA VAL A 7 -10.31 12.56 -11.32
C VAL A 7 -10.53 11.52 -10.21
N ILE A 8 -9.68 11.58 -9.18
CA ILE A 8 -9.73 10.69 -8.03
C ILE A 8 -10.25 11.46 -6.82
N VAL A 9 -11.27 10.94 -6.17
CA VAL A 9 -11.87 11.54 -4.98
C VAL A 9 -11.37 10.82 -3.73
N GLY A 10 -10.59 11.53 -2.93
CA GLY A 10 -9.93 11.04 -1.72
C GLY A 10 -8.42 10.84 -1.91
N ALA A 11 -7.62 11.38 -0.97
CA ALA A 11 -6.16 11.27 -0.96
C ALA A 11 -5.66 10.39 0.21
N GLY A 12 -6.39 9.35 0.55
CA GLY A 12 -5.90 8.28 1.43
C GLY A 12 -4.95 7.33 0.68
N GLY A 13 -4.55 6.25 1.32
CA GLY A 13 -3.65 5.25 0.71
C GLY A 13 -4.14 4.78 -0.66
N ALA A 14 -5.42 4.39 -0.76
CA ALA A 14 -6.02 3.92 -2.02
C ALA A 14 -6.01 5.00 -3.12
N GLY A 15 -6.42 6.24 -2.77
CA GLY A 15 -6.46 7.33 -3.76
C GLY A 15 -5.08 7.75 -4.25
N MET A 16 -4.07 7.80 -3.37
CA MET A 16 -2.70 8.08 -3.76
C MET A 16 -2.09 6.96 -4.60
N ALA A 17 -2.33 5.69 -4.24
CA ALA A 17 -1.90 4.55 -5.05
C ALA A 17 -2.55 4.56 -6.44
N ALA A 18 -3.86 4.83 -6.53
CA ALA A 18 -4.56 4.98 -7.79
C ALA A 18 -3.97 6.12 -8.66
N ALA A 19 -3.68 7.27 -8.05
CA ALA A 19 -3.08 8.40 -8.75
C ALA A 19 -1.68 8.09 -9.29
N LEU A 20 -0.84 7.45 -8.46
CA LEU A 20 0.50 7.01 -8.88
C LEU A 20 0.44 6.03 -10.04
N ASN A 21 -0.47 5.04 -9.98
CA ASN A 21 -0.63 4.06 -11.05
C ASN A 21 -1.19 4.68 -12.33
N ALA A 22 -2.23 5.50 -12.25
CA ALA A 22 -2.79 6.21 -13.41
C ALA A 22 -1.75 7.12 -14.08
N SER A 23 -0.78 7.61 -13.29
CA SER A 23 0.25 8.50 -13.81
C SER A 23 1.48 7.77 -14.39
N ARG A 24 1.65 6.47 -14.22
CA ARG A 24 2.87 5.73 -14.64
C ARG A 24 3.17 5.87 -16.15
N GLY A 25 2.18 5.86 -17.01
CA GLY A 25 2.36 5.99 -18.48
C GLY A 25 2.76 7.38 -18.96
N GLY A 26 2.57 8.41 -18.14
CA GLY A 26 2.93 9.79 -18.53
C GLY A 26 1.89 10.54 -19.37
N ASP A 27 0.93 9.85 -19.96
CA ASP A 27 0.01 10.39 -20.95
C ASP A 27 -1.28 10.97 -20.37
N LEU A 28 -1.63 10.58 -19.13
CA LEU A 28 -2.86 11.02 -18.48
C LEU A 28 -2.63 12.21 -17.56
N SER A 29 -3.52 13.19 -17.64
CA SER A 29 -3.64 14.25 -16.64
C SER A 29 -4.52 13.78 -15.49
N VAL A 30 -3.96 13.73 -14.27
CA VAL A 30 -4.63 13.19 -13.09
C VAL A 30 -4.85 14.30 -12.08
N ALA A 31 -6.08 14.43 -11.57
CA ALA A 31 -6.41 15.29 -10.46
C ALA A 31 -6.84 14.46 -9.24
N VAL A 32 -6.36 14.84 -8.06
CA VAL A 32 -6.81 14.26 -6.80
C VAL A 32 -7.54 15.33 -5.99
N LEU A 33 -8.81 15.07 -5.69
CA LEU A 33 -9.63 15.93 -4.85
C LEU A 33 -9.70 15.34 -3.45
N THR A 34 -9.44 16.15 -2.44
CA THR A 34 -9.48 15.68 -1.06
C THR A 34 -10.09 16.72 -0.14
N LYS A 35 -10.86 16.26 0.86
CA LYS A 35 -11.48 17.10 1.88
C LYS A 35 -10.47 17.56 2.93
N VAL A 36 -9.49 16.72 3.24
CA VAL A 36 -8.46 16.99 4.24
C VAL A 36 -7.08 16.85 3.59
N PHE A 37 -6.06 17.40 4.23
CA PHE A 37 -4.69 17.20 3.77
C PHE A 37 -4.36 15.69 3.68
N PRO A 38 -3.68 15.21 2.63
CA PRO A 38 -3.50 13.77 2.38
C PRO A 38 -3.00 12.96 3.58
N THR A 39 -2.00 13.48 4.32
CA THR A 39 -1.44 12.81 5.50
C THR A 39 -2.37 12.81 6.72
N ARG A 40 -3.55 13.41 6.61
CA ARG A 40 -4.62 13.39 7.64
C ARG A 40 -5.70 12.35 7.34
N SER A 41 -5.53 11.52 6.32
CA SER A 41 -6.50 10.49 5.98
C SER A 41 -6.51 9.37 7.04
N HIS A 42 -7.61 8.61 7.06
CA HIS A 42 -7.80 7.52 8.02
C HIS A 42 -6.75 6.40 7.87
N THR A 43 -6.14 6.23 6.70
CA THR A 43 -5.01 5.31 6.50
C THR A 43 -3.91 5.51 7.55
N GLY A 44 -3.63 6.77 7.94
CA GLY A 44 -2.63 7.08 8.96
C GLY A 44 -2.93 6.54 10.36
N ALA A 45 -4.19 6.17 10.64
CA ALA A 45 -4.61 5.60 11.93
C ALA A 45 -4.44 4.08 12.02
N ALA A 46 -4.13 3.40 10.92
CA ALA A 46 -3.98 1.94 10.90
C ALA A 46 -2.68 1.52 11.60
N GLN A 47 -2.79 0.66 12.62
CA GLN A 47 -1.68 0.24 13.48
C GLN A 47 -1.31 -1.24 13.28
N GLY A 48 -2.26 -2.06 12.82
CA GLY A 48 -2.14 -3.51 12.78
C GLY A 48 -1.02 -4.03 11.91
N GLY A 49 -0.94 -3.58 10.71
CA GLY A 49 -0.04 -4.07 9.67
C GLY A 49 -0.79 -4.44 8.39
N MET A 50 -0.10 -5.12 7.49
CA MET A 50 -0.61 -5.57 6.20
C MET A 50 -0.33 -7.06 6.05
N ASN A 51 -1.37 -7.86 5.81
CA ASN A 51 -1.19 -9.29 5.57
C ASN A 51 -0.64 -9.53 4.16
N ALA A 52 0.45 -10.30 4.06
CA ALA A 52 1.03 -10.74 2.81
C ALA A 52 1.70 -12.10 3.00
N ALA A 53 1.39 -13.07 2.17
CA ALA A 53 1.97 -14.41 2.22
C ALA A 53 3.41 -14.40 1.66
N LEU A 54 4.36 -13.85 2.42
CA LEU A 54 5.78 -13.79 2.04
C LEU A 54 6.54 -15.08 2.39
N GLY A 55 5.99 -15.93 3.26
CA GLY A 55 6.66 -17.14 3.71
C GLY A 55 7.90 -16.91 4.58
N TYR A 56 8.17 -15.70 5.05
CA TYR A 56 9.41 -15.39 5.76
C TYR A 56 9.45 -15.96 7.18
N ARG A 57 8.32 -16.01 7.84
CA ARG A 57 8.20 -16.56 9.19
C ARG A 57 7.64 -17.98 9.20
N ASP A 58 6.82 -18.31 8.22
CA ASP A 58 6.19 -19.62 8.07
C ASP A 58 6.16 -19.97 6.57
N GLU A 59 7.04 -20.88 6.18
CA GLU A 59 7.19 -21.32 4.79
C GLU A 59 5.98 -22.11 4.27
N THR A 60 5.09 -22.55 5.14
CA THR A 60 3.85 -23.25 4.77
C THR A 60 2.71 -22.29 4.44
N ASP A 61 2.88 -20.98 4.68
CA ASP A 61 1.91 -19.97 4.31
C ASP A 61 1.82 -19.82 2.78
N SER A 62 0.61 -19.58 2.28
CA SER A 62 0.35 -19.46 0.85
C SER A 62 -0.72 -18.41 0.55
N ILE A 63 -0.84 -18.05 -0.73
CA ILE A 63 -1.90 -17.18 -1.23
C ILE A 63 -3.27 -17.82 -1.02
N GLU A 64 -3.40 -19.14 -1.23
CA GLU A 64 -4.64 -19.89 -1.03
C GLU A 64 -5.06 -19.87 0.44
N SER A 65 -4.12 -20.03 1.36
CA SER A 65 -4.37 -19.90 2.79
C SER A 65 -4.82 -18.47 3.15
N HIS A 66 -4.16 -17.45 2.59
CA HIS A 66 -4.53 -16.05 2.78
C HIS A 66 -5.92 -15.75 2.21
N PHE A 67 -6.25 -16.28 1.03
CA PHE A 67 -7.56 -16.17 0.41
C PHE A 67 -8.64 -16.77 1.32
N TYR A 68 -8.44 -18.03 1.77
CA TYR A 68 -9.40 -18.72 2.63
C TYR A 68 -9.66 -17.95 3.93
N ASP A 69 -8.61 -17.50 4.61
CA ASP A 69 -8.73 -16.72 5.85
C ASP A 69 -9.52 -15.43 5.62
N THR A 70 -9.31 -14.75 4.49
CA THR A 70 -9.98 -13.48 4.16
C THR A 70 -11.47 -13.71 3.86
N VAL A 71 -11.79 -14.72 3.06
CA VAL A 71 -13.19 -15.08 2.76
C VAL A 71 -13.91 -15.54 4.03
N LYS A 72 -13.29 -16.39 4.85
CA LYS A 72 -13.83 -16.83 6.12
C LYS A 72 -14.00 -15.66 7.10
N GLY A 73 -13.04 -14.76 7.18
CA GLY A 73 -13.09 -13.58 8.05
C GLY A 73 -14.19 -12.57 7.69
N SER A 74 -14.72 -12.67 6.48
CA SER A 74 -15.88 -11.89 6.00
C SER A 74 -17.21 -12.66 6.11
N ASP A 75 -17.27 -13.73 6.88
CA ASP A 75 -18.43 -14.62 6.99
C ASP A 75 -18.90 -15.17 5.62
N PHE A 76 -17.97 -15.37 4.67
CA PHE A 76 -18.22 -15.80 3.29
C PHE A 76 -19.11 -14.83 2.47
N LEU A 77 -19.20 -13.56 2.88
CA LEU A 77 -19.98 -12.54 2.20
C LEU A 77 -19.14 -11.67 1.24
N ALA A 78 -17.82 -11.80 1.27
CA ALA A 78 -16.94 -11.05 0.38
C ALA A 78 -17.11 -11.46 -1.09
N ASP A 79 -16.88 -10.51 -1.99
CA ASP A 79 -16.66 -10.78 -3.40
C ASP A 79 -15.34 -11.56 -3.55
N GLN A 80 -15.45 -12.85 -3.89
CA GLN A 80 -14.30 -13.75 -3.89
C GLN A 80 -13.31 -13.44 -5.00
N ASP A 81 -13.75 -12.95 -6.16
CA ASP A 81 -12.87 -12.55 -7.25
C ASP A 81 -12.03 -11.34 -6.84
N ALA A 82 -12.64 -10.38 -6.13
CA ALA A 82 -11.93 -9.23 -5.57
C ALA A 82 -10.94 -9.64 -4.47
N VAL A 83 -11.28 -10.62 -3.64
CA VAL A 83 -10.37 -11.15 -2.61
C VAL A 83 -9.19 -11.86 -3.25
N GLU A 84 -9.40 -12.70 -4.26
CA GLU A 84 -8.33 -13.41 -4.96
C GLU A 84 -7.35 -12.43 -5.59
N PHE A 85 -7.85 -11.43 -6.31
CA PHE A 85 -7.05 -10.38 -6.88
C PHE A 85 -6.22 -9.64 -5.82
N PHE A 86 -6.86 -9.27 -4.71
CA PHE A 86 -6.23 -8.55 -3.61
C PHE A 86 -5.10 -9.36 -2.97
N VAL A 87 -5.39 -10.59 -2.51
CA VAL A 87 -4.40 -11.39 -1.77
C VAL A 87 -3.22 -11.82 -2.64
N SER A 88 -3.47 -12.07 -3.94
CA SER A 88 -2.44 -12.42 -4.91
C SER A 88 -1.44 -11.29 -5.14
N GLY A 89 -1.91 -10.04 -5.12
CA GLY A 89 -1.05 -8.85 -5.31
C GLY A 89 -0.31 -8.40 -4.04
N MET A 90 -0.71 -8.87 -2.86
CA MET A 90 -0.17 -8.34 -1.60
C MET A 90 1.33 -8.56 -1.39
N PRO A 91 1.93 -9.72 -1.73
CA PRO A 91 3.37 -9.91 -1.59
C PRO A 91 4.19 -8.88 -2.37
N GLU A 92 3.84 -8.67 -3.64
CA GLU A 92 4.52 -7.69 -4.49
C GLU A 92 4.30 -6.25 -3.98
N LEU A 93 3.08 -5.92 -3.59
CA LEU A 93 2.74 -4.59 -3.06
C LEU A 93 3.54 -4.24 -1.80
N VAL A 94 3.72 -5.19 -0.87
CA VAL A 94 4.50 -4.96 0.35
C VAL A 94 5.96 -4.65 0.01
N LEU A 95 6.56 -5.38 -0.95
CA LEU A 95 7.92 -5.12 -1.42
C LEU A 95 8.02 -3.79 -2.19
N GLU A 96 7.00 -3.45 -2.99
CA GLU A 96 6.95 -2.14 -3.67
C GLU A 96 6.89 -0.99 -2.66
N LEU A 97 6.08 -1.11 -1.61
CA LEU A 97 6.00 -0.12 -0.53
C LEU A 97 7.30 0.00 0.25
N GLU A 98 8.01 -1.10 0.48
CA GLU A 98 9.36 -1.08 1.04
C GLU A 98 10.31 -0.29 0.13
N GLY A 99 10.28 -0.55 -1.17
CA GLY A 99 11.04 0.19 -2.18
C GLY A 99 10.70 1.68 -2.26
N MET A 100 9.48 2.07 -1.86
CA MET A 100 9.06 3.46 -1.72
C MET A 100 9.59 4.11 -0.43
N GLY A 101 10.12 3.33 0.51
CA GLY A 101 10.68 3.81 1.77
C GLY A 101 9.86 3.49 3.01
N VAL A 102 8.91 2.57 2.96
CA VAL A 102 8.20 2.11 4.16
C VAL A 102 9.17 1.34 5.06
N PRO A 103 9.44 1.80 6.29
CA PRO A 103 10.40 1.18 7.20
C PRO A 103 9.74 0.03 7.96
N TYR A 104 9.48 -1.09 7.30
CA TYR A 104 8.97 -2.28 7.98
C TYR A 104 9.95 -2.76 9.07
N SER A 105 9.39 -3.30 10.16
CA SER A 105 10.17 -4.01 11.17
C SER A 105 10.92 -5.19 10.53
N ARG A 106 12.07 -5.56 11.10
CA ARG A 106 12.93 -6.62 10.54
C ARG A 106 13.00 -7.82 11.47
N ASP A 107 13.12 -9.00 10.87
CA ASP A 107 13.49 -10.22 11.56
C ASP A 107 15.02 -10.31 11.78
N GLU A 108 15.50 -11.37 12.43
CA GLU A 108 16.92 -11.59 12.70
C GLU A 108 17.76 -11.77 11.42
N GLN A 109 17.14 -12.12 10.30
CA GLN A 109 17.77 -12.26 8.98
C GLN A 109 17.74 -10.97 8.16
N GLY A 110 17.17 -9.88 8.72
CA GLY A 110 17.04 -8.59 8.04
C GLY A 110 15.89 -8.51 7.03
N ARG A 111 15.03 -9.54 6.94
CA ARG A 111 13.83 -9.56 6.09
C ARG A 111 12.69 -8.80 6.76
N ILE A 112 11.62 -8.49 6.03
CA ILE A 112 10.41 -7.90 6.59
C ILE A 112 9.85 -8.85 7.66
N ALA A 113 9.75 -8.35 8.90
CA ALA A 113 9.19 -9.13 10.00
C ALA A 113 7.69 -9.35 9.80
N GLN A 114 7.26 -10.58 10.07
CA GLN A 114 5.87 -10.98 10.04
C GLN A 114 5.42 -11.39 11.44
N ARG A 115 4.19 -11.06 11.81
CA ARG A 115 3.59 -11.42 13.10
C ARG A 115 2.22 -12.06 12.95
N PRO A 116 1.76 -12.86 13.96
CA PRO A 116 0.38 -13.27 14.04
C PRO A 116 -0.56 -12.06 14.09
N PHE A 117 -1.72 -12.19 13.46
CA PHE A 117 -2.78 -11.20 13.52
C PHE A 117 -4.14 -11.89 13.57
N GLY A 118 -5.13 -11.23 14.18
CA GLY A 118 -6.44 -11.84 14.41
C GLY A 118 -7.09 -12.30 13.10
N GLY A 119 -7.63 -13.52 13.11
CA GLY A 119 -8.29 -14.14 11.96
C GLY A 119 -7.37 -14.79 10.93
N ALA A 120 -6.05 -14.56 10.98
CA ALA A 120 -5.09 -15.21 10.08
C ALA A 120 -4.60 -16.53 10.67
N SER A 121 -4.61 -17.60 9.87
CA SER A 121 -4.10 -18.92 10.25
C SER A 121 -2.56 -18.99 10.30
N HIS A 122 -1.89 -18.08 9.58
CA HIS A 122 -0.42 -17.95 9.53
C HIS A 122 0.04 -16.56 9.95
N PRO A 123 1.28 -16.43 10.48
CA PRO A 123 1.86 -15.15 10.91
C PRO A 123 2.34 -14.32 9.71
N ARG A 124 1.43 -13.82 8.88
CA ARG A 124 1.72 -13.10 7.63
C ARG A 124 1.62 -11.57 7.71
N CYS A 125 1.34 -11.02 8.89
CA CYS A 125 1.15 -9.58 9.04
C CYS A 125 2.49 -8.84 9.04
N CYS A 126 2.79 -8.13 7.95
CA CYS A 126 3.93 -7.22 7.81
C CYS A 126 3.62 -5.90 8.52
N TYR A 127 4.53 -5.37 9.32
CA TYR A 127 4.25 -4.24 10.20
C TYR A 127 5.44 -3.30 10.39
N SER A 128 5.16 -2.08 10.81
CA SER A 128 6.14 -1.11 11.28
C SER A 128 5.74 -0.68 12.70
N ALA A 129 6.23 -1.40 13.70
CA ALA A 129 5.83 -1.24 15.10
C ALA A 129 4.30 -1.15 15.24
N ASP A 130 3.79 -0.03 15.78
CA ASP A 130 2.37 0.30 15.96
C ASP A 130 1.88 1.43 15.01
N LYS A 131 2.65 1.73 13.97
CA LYS A 131 2.43 2.90 13.07
C LYS A 131 2.45 2.57 11.58
N THR A 132 2.10 1.34 11.23
CA THR A 132 2.19 0.85 9.83
C THR A 132 1.44 1.76 8.86
N GLY A 133 0.20 2.11 9.13
CA GLY A 133 -0.58 2.97 8.25
C GLY A 133 0.00 4.38 8.12
N HIS A 134 0.55 4.93 9.21
CA HIS A 134 1.21 6.23 9.18
C HIS A 134 2.40 6.24 8.22
N VAL A 135 3.31 5.27 8.34
CA VAL A 135 4.51 5.24 7.49
C VAL A 135 4.18 4.90 6.03
N VAL A 136 3.21 4.02 5.79
CA VAL A 136 2.71 3.72 4.43
C VAL A 136 2.13 4.97 3.78
N LEU A 137 1.28 5.70 4.51
CA LEU A 137 0.67 6.94 4.01
C LEU A 137 1.71 7.99 3.65
N HIS A 138 2.72 8.16 4.51
CA HIS A 138 3.81 9.13 4.26
C HIS A 138 4.68 8.73 3.07
N ALA A 139 5.04 7.45 2.93
CA ALA A 139 5.81 6.97 1.78
C ALA A 139 5.05 7.18 0.46
N LEU A 140 3.76 6.86 0.43
CA LEU A 140 2.90 7.13 -0.73
C LEU A 140 2.79 8.62 -1.03
N TYR A 141 2.64 9.46 -0.01
CA TYR A 141 2.56 10.90 -0.19
C TYR A 141 3.87 11.52 -0.72
N GLU A 142 5.00 11.10 -0.20
CA GLU A 142 6.31 11.53 -0.72
C GLU A 142 6.50 11.11 -2.18
N LYS A 143 6.16 9.86 -2.52
CA LYS A 143 6.21 9.39 -3.91
C LYS A 143 5.30 10.19 -4.81
N PHE A 144 4.06 10.48 -4.35
CA PHE A 144 3.10 11.31 -5.06
C PHE A 144 3.64 12.73 -5.31
N LEU A 145 4.23 13.38 -4.31
CA LEU A 145 4.84 14.70 -4.47
C LEU A 145 6.02 14.69 -5.45
N ARG A 146 6.90 13.69 -5.35
CA ARG A 146 8.02 13.54 -6.29
C ARG A 146 7.54 13.45 -7.74
N GLU A 147 6.49 12.66 -7.98
CA GLU A 147 5.89 12.51 -9.30
C GLU A 147 5.22 13.82 -9.78
N TYR A 148 4.49 14.50 -8.90
CA TYR A 148 3.89 15.81 -9.16
C TYR A 148 4.94 16.83 -9.55
N PHE A 149 6.01 16.99 -8.78
CA PHE A 149 7.07 17.95 -9.08
C PHE A 149 7.86 17.60 -10.34
N ARG A 150 8.13 16.33 -10.58
CA ARG A 150 8.79 15.87 -11.81
C ARG A 150 8.04 16.31 -13.07
N ARG A 151 6.71 16.31 -13.02
CA ARG A 151 5.88 16.68 -14.17
C ARG A 151 5.70 18.17 -14.33
N HIS A 152 5.54 18.90 -13.24
CA HIS A 152 5.20 20.33 -13.28
C HIS A 152 6.41 21.23 -13.16
N HIS A 153 7.56 20.73 -12.67
CA HIS A 153 8.80 21.45 -12.49
C HIS A 153 10.00 20.63 -12.98
N PRO A 154 10.12 20.37 -14.29
CA PRO A 154 11.18 19.51 -14.84
C PRO A 154 12.60 20.03 -14.59
N ALA A 155 12.76 21.31 -14.22
CA ALA A 155 14.05 21.90 -13.85
C ALA A 155 14.53 21.53 -12.43
N ILE A 156 13.63 21.04 -11.57
CA ILE A 156 13.99 20.58 -10.22
C ILE A 156 14.36 19.10 -10.29
N ARG A 157 15.59 18.80 -10.70
CA ARG A 157 16.16 17.46 -10.59
C ARG A 157 16.66 17.26 -9.16
N VAL A 158 15.93 16.50 -8.34
CA VAL A 158 16.49 15.96 -7.10
C VAL A 158 17.45 14.86 -7.52
N SER A 159 18.75 15.15 -7.54
CA SER A 159 19.76 14.10 -7.69
C SER A 159 19.83 13.34 -6.37
N ALA A 160 19.32 12.13 -6.32
CA ALA A 160 19.71 11.18 -5.30
C ALA A 160 21.18 10.86 -5.50
N LYS A 161 22.04 11.28 -4.54
CA LYS A 161 23.38 10.73 -4.36
C LYS A 161 23.30 9.55 -3.42
#